data_43aed7a28be33968fd45c6d71b0ac79b
#
_entry.id   43aed7a28be33968fd45c6d71b0ac79b
#
_cell.length_a   1.000
_cell.length_b   1.000
_cell.length_c   1.000
_cell.angle_alpha   90.00
_cell.angle_beta   90.00
_cell.angle_gamma   90.00
#
_symmetry.space_group_name_H-M   'P 1'
#
loop_
_entity.id
_entity.type
_entity.pdbx_description
1 polymer ?
#
loop_
_entity_poly.entity_id
_entity_poly.type
_entity_poly.pdbx_seq_one_letter_code
_entity_poly.pdbx_strand_id
1 'polypeptide(L)'
;MLVSRRVRTVAAVGALAVALSLFTGPADPVAQAAPRTFTIVGGGYGHGIGMSQYGAHGMALRGASAGRIISYYYGGAQARPATLPATIRVGLLQADHDPAAGGRLGRVLVKGVEVPGKGGSGRFAVSGLTPGGRKARRSLGGHTTWSIRPESGGTSVFDPSGRRVFGPTRAGTGVVVRFQTALRPARLSLPQTGQQLRWGRLDVHLVRDNRGVTRPRAVAVIPFNRYLRGLAEVPGSFANEALRAQAIAARSYALVAVRSRTQRWGYGRWDGCDCALYGTVRDQHFAGYAKEQGYYGARWVAAVRGTGSLVVRYGSRVVQAFYSSSSGGYTSSNAQWGSAPLAWFPSRSDDPYDRGGGAHRNPNFRWSKTVSAASLGARLGIGTATRVRETKLPSWGGRVSRVTVYGVKGGLRTSVTVTGTWFRKAYALKSTKFHISP
;
A
#
# COMPACT_ATOMS: atom_id res chain seq x y z
N MET A 1 40.19 -13.00 21.09
CA MET A 1 40.34 -12.68 19.65
C MET A 1 39.02 -13.01 18.98
N LEU A 2 38.16 -12.03 18.80
CA LEU A 2 36.87 -12.17 18.10
C LEU A 2 36.84 -11.14 16.98
N VAL A 3 36.94 -11.64 15.75
CA VAL A 3 36.93 -10.84 14.51
C VAL A 3 35.48 -10.47 14.19
N SER A 4 35.14 -9.21 14.39
CA SER A 4 33.83 -8.67 13.97
C SER A 4 33.85 -8.44 12.46
N ARG A 5 33.16 -9.28 11.69
CA ARG A 5 32.85 -9.02 10.28
C ARG A 5 31.70 -7.99 10.21
N ARG A 6 32.04 -6.75 9.87
CA ARG A 6 31.07 -5.73 9.45
C ARG A 6 30.47 -6.14 8.11
N VAL A 7 29.23 -6.54 8.10
CA VAL A 7 28.44 -6.69 6.87
C VAL A 7 28.03 -5.29 6.42
N ARG A 8 28.69 -4.77 5.40
CA ARG A 8 28.25 -3.55 4.69
C ARG A 8 27.01 -3.90 3.88
N THR A 9 25.87 -3.38 4.31
CA THR A 9 24.63 -3.44 3.53
C THR A 9 24.77 -2.46 2.36
N VAL A 10 25.07 -2.98 1.19
CA VAL A 10 25.01 -2.21 -0.07
C VAL A 10 23.55 -2.01 -0.39
N ALA A 11 23.08 -0.79 -0.25
CA ALA A 11 21.80 -0.37 -0.82
C ALA A 11 21.95 -0.38 -2.34
N ALA A 12 21.49 -1.44 -2.97
CA ALA A 12 21.41 -1.52 -4.42
C ALA A 12 20.36 -0.52 -4.92
N VAL A 13 20.80 0.70 -5.20
CA VAL A 13 20.10 1.59 -6.13
C VAL A 13 20.17 0.89 -7.48
N GLY A 14 19.05 0.29 -7.89
CA GLY A 14 18.94 -0.36 -9.19
C GLY A 14 19.15 0.65 -10.32
N ALA A 15 20.37 0.85 -10.72
CA ALA A 15 20.69 1.50 -11.99
C ALA A 15 20.09 0.62 -13.11
N LEU A 16 19.13 1.17 -13.83
CA LEU A 16 18.52 0.54 -15.00
C LEU A 16 19.60 0.47 -16.08
N ALA A 17 20.28 -0.66 -16.22
CA ALA A 17 21.16 -0.90 -17.36
C ALA A 17 20.32 -1.00 -18.62
N VAL A 18 20.24 0.09 -19.37
CA VAL A 18 19.67 0.12 -20.73
C VAL A 18 20.76 -0.39 -21.67
N ALA A 19 20.72 -1.68 -22.00
CA ALA A 19 21.57 -2.23 -23.04
C ALA A 19 20.97 -1.80 -24.40
N LEU A 20 21.60 -0.83 -25.06
CA LEU A 20 21.28 -0.42 -26.41
C LEU A 20 22.10 -1.31 -27.37
N SER A 21 21.46 -2.32 -27.97
CA SER A 21 22.08 -3.18 -28.97
C SER A 21 21.80 -2.61 -30.36
N LEU A 22 22.85 -2.20 -31.07
CA LEU A 22 22.78 -1.86 -32.48
C LEU A 22 23.01 -3.14 -33.28
N PHE A 23 21.98 -3.63 -33.95
CA PHE A 23 22.08 -4.76 -34.88
C PHE A 23 22.16 -4.23 -36.32
N THR A 24 23.29 -4.41 -36.99
CA THR A 24 23.43 -4.26 -38.43
C THR A 24 23.30 -5.65 -39.05
N GLY A 25 22.08 -6.02 -39.46
CA GLY A 25 21.83 -7.24 -40.22
C GLY A 25 21.29 -6.89 -41.62
N PRO A 26 21.43 -7.78 -42.64
CA PRO A 26 20.99 -7.50 -44.02
C PRO A 26 19.48 -7.22 -44.08
N ALA A 27 19.11 -6.31 -44.96
CA ALA A 27 17.75 -5.85 -45.14
C ALA A 27 16.93 -6.94 -45.88
N ASP A 28 16.02 -7.61 -45.18
CA ASP A 28 14.97 -8.37 -45.85
C ASP A 28 13.83 -7.44 -46.29
N PRO A 29 13.41 -7.54 -47.57
CA PRO A 29 12.42 -6.65 -48.14
C PRO A 29 11.01 -7.19 -47.96
N VAL A 30 10.42 -6.97 -46.78
CA VAL A 30 8.96 -6.79 -46.66
C VAL A 30 8.77 -5.77 -45.55
N ALA A 31 8.68 -4.51 -45.93
CA ALA A 31 8.28 -3.45 -45.02
C ALA A 31 6.78 -3.59 -44.73
N GLN A 32 6.43 -4.49 -43.81
CA GLN A 32 5.10 -4.47 -43.23
C GLN A 32 4.97 -3.11 -42.51
N ALA A 33 4.01 -2.30 -42.91
CA ALA A 33 3.81 -0.97 -42.33
C ALA A 33 3.76 -1.10 -40.83
N ALA A 34 4.60 -0.33 -40.11
CA ALA A 34 4.65 -0.37 -38.66
C ALA A 34 3.24 -0.07 -38.11
N PRO A 35 2.74 -0.83 -37.12
CA PRO A 35 1.40 -0.61 -36.60
C PRO A 35 1.29 0.81 -36.03
N ARG A 36 0.20 1.49 -36.28
CA ARG A 36 -0.06 2.84 -35.73
C ARG A 36 -0.32 2.79 -34.22
N THR A 37 -0.86 1.67 -33.75
CA THR A 37 -1.24 1.45 -32.35
C THR A 37 -0.91 0.02 -31.91
N PHE A 38 -0.78 -0.15 -30.61
CA PHE A 38 -0.73 -1.45 -29.94
C PHE A 38 -1.88 -1.57 -28.96
N THR A 39 -2.59 -2.68 -29.00
CA THR A 39 -3.64 -3.01 -28.05
C THR A 39 -3.09 -3.90 -26.93
N ILE A 40 -3.22 -3.46 -25.69
CA ILE A 40 -2.81 -4.20 -24.49
C ILE A 40 -4.08 -4.77 -23.86
N VAL A 41 -4.28 -6.09 -23.97
CA VAL A 41 -5.39 -6.79 -23.32
C VAL A 41 -4.87 -7.48 -22.07
N GLY A 42 -5.51 -7.26 -20.94
CA GLY A 42 -5.05 -7.83 -19.68
C GLY A 42 -6.16 -8.31 -18.76
N GLY A 43 -5.76 -8.91 -17.65
CA GLY A 43 -6.64 -9.38 -16.60
C GLY A 43 -6.09 -9.15 -15.22
N GLY A 44 -6.99 -8.98 -14.22
CA GLY A 44 -6.64 -8.78 -12.85
C GLY A 44 -6.25 -7.34 -12.51
N TYR A 45 -6.18 -7.08 -11.20
CA TYR A 45 -5.73 -5.80 -10.64
C TYR A 45 -4.87 -6.05 -9.39
N GLY A 46 -3.61 -5.67 -9.46
CA GLY A 46 -2.60 -5.90 -8.43
C GLY A 46 -1.61 -7.01 -8.78
N HIS A 47 -0.87 -7.49 -7.78
CA HIS A 47 0.21 -8.46 -7.97
C HIS A 47 -0.25 -9.92 -8.16
N GLY A 48 -1.48 -10.26 -7.72
CA GLY A 48 -2.07 -11.60 -7.88
C GLY A 48 -1.53 -12.69 -6.95
N ILE A 49 -0.63 -12.39 -6.02
CA ILE A 49 -0.13 -13.35 -5.04
C ILE A 49 -1.13 -13.47 -3.89
N GLY A 50 -1.39 -14.69 -3.44
CA GLY A 50 -2.32 -14.97 -2.34
C GLY A 50 -3.77 -14.73 -2.75
N MET A 51 -4.57 -14.11 -1.88
CA MET A 51 -6.01 -14.02 -2.05
C MET A 51 -6.43 -12.97 -3.09
N SER A 52 -7.22 -13.38 -4.09
CA SER A 52 -8.02 -12.45 -4.89
C SER A 52 -9.24 -12.01 -4.08
N GLN A 53 -9.45 -10.70 -3.95
CA GLN A 53 -10.59 -10.15 -3.21
C GLN A 53 -11.91 -10.43 -3.93
N TYR A 54 -11.96 -10.25 -5.26
CA TYR A 54 -13.13 -10.63 -6.05
C TYR A 54 -13.32 -12.14 -6.11
N GLY A 55 -12.24 -12.93 -6.16
CA GLY A 55 -12.31 -14.39 -6.10
C GLY A 55 -12.85 -14.86 -4.74
N ALA A 56 -12.40 -14.28 -3.63
CA ALA A 56 -12.97 -14.54 -2.30
C ALA A 56 -14.47 -14.20 -2.25
N HIS A 57 -14.87 -13.08 -2.87
CA HIS A 57 -16.28 -12.71 -2.99
C HIS A 57 -17.08 -13.75 -3.79
N GLY A 58 -16.56 -14.18 -4.95
CA GLY A 58 -17.18 -15.21 -5.78
C GLY A 58 -17.29 -16.58 -5.10
N MET A 59 -16.27 -16.96 -4.29
CA MET A 59 -16.34 -18.17 -3.47
C MET A 59 -17.41 -18.06 -2.38
N ALA A 60 -17.47 -16.93 -1.68
CA ALA A 60 -18.45 -16.68 -0.62
C ALA A 60 -19.88 -16.70 -1.15
N LEU A 61 -20.14 -16.15 -2.34
CA LEU A 61 -21.44 -16.22 -3.01
C LEU A 61 -21.88 -17.63 -3.37
N ARG A 62 -20.91 -18.57 -3.48
CA ARG A 62 -21.14 -20.00 -3.69
C ARG A 62 -21.12 -20.80 -2.38
N GLY A 63 -21.31 -20.15 -1.24
CA GLY A 63 -21.42 -20.79 0.06
C GLY A 63 -20.09 -21.16 0.74
N ALA A 64 -18.93 -20.73 0.22
CA ALA A 64 -17.67 -21.00 0.88
C ALA A 64 -17.52 -20.16 2.15
N SER A 65 -17.15 -20.80 3.27
CA SER A 65 -16.80 -20.12 4.52
C SER A 65 -15.47 -19.37 4.40
N ALA A 66 -15.24 -18.39 5.28
CA ALA A 66 -13.97 -17.68 5.36
C ALA A 66 -12.76 -18.61 5.54
N GLY A 67 -12.91 -19.67 6.33
CA GLY A 67 -11.88 -20.70 6.52
C GLY A 67 -11.54 -21.43 5.22
N ARG A 68 -12.55 -21.81 4.41
CA ARG A 68 -12.35 -22.45 3.10
C ARG A 68 -11.69 -21.49 2.11
N ILE A 69 -12.07 -20.21 2.11
CA ILE A 69 -11.46 -19.18 1.28
C ILE A 69 -9.96 -19.02 1.63
N ILE A 70 -9.63 -18.89 2.91
CA ILE A 70 -8.25 -18.81 3.39
C ILE A 70 -7.45 -20.06 2.97
N SER A 71 -7.96 -21.25 3.21
CA SER A 71 -7.30 -22.51 2.83
C SER A 71 -7.05 -22.58 1.32
N TYR A 72 -8.02 -22.15 0.52
CA TYR A 72 -7.91 -22.13 -0.94
C TYR A 72 -6.76 -21.22 -1.41
N TYR A 73 -6.75 -19.97 -1.00
CA TYR A 73 -5.78 -19.00 -1.52
C TYR A 73 -4.38 -19.11 -0.90
N TYR A 74 -4.26 -19.73 0.27
CA TYR A 74 -2.98 -19.85 0.98
C TYR A 74 -2.52 -21.30 1.14
N GLY A 75 -2.73 -22.12 0.10
CA GLY A 75 -2.10 -23.44 -0.03
C GLY A 75 -2.44 -24.43 1.08
N GLY A 76 -3.67 -24.44 1.60
CA GLY A 76 -4.07 -25.30 2.72
C GLY A 76 -3.86 -24.66 4.10
N ALA A 77 -3.40 -23.40 4.16
CA ALA A 77 -3.30 -22.67 5.43
C ALA A 77 -4.66 -22.54 6.13
N GLN A 78 -4.64 -22.42 7.44
CA GLN A 78 -5.83 -22.36 8.27
C GLN A 78 -5.97 -21.02 8.99
N ALA A 79 -7.22 -20.62 9.25
CA ALA A 79 -7.53 -19.52 10.15
C ALA A 79 -7.40 -20.01 11.60
N ARG A 80 -6.40 -19.50 12.34
CA ARG A 80 -6.11 -19.90 13.73
C ARG A 80 -5.85 -18.68 14.59
N PRO A 81 -6.16 -18.74 15.90
CA PRO A 81 -5.85 -17.63 16.82
C PRO A 81 -4.35 -17.32 16.90
N ALA A 82 -4.05 -16.04 17.19
CA ALA A 82 -2.71 -15.58 17.50
C ALA A 82 -2.73 -14.49 18.55
N THR A 83 -1.65 -14.36 19.32
CA THR A 83 -1.41 -13.22 20.19
C THR A 83 -1.14 -11.99 19.36
N LEU A 84 -1.93 -10.94 19.55
CA LEU A 84 -1.87 -9.68 18.84
C LEU A 84 -1.18 -8.62 19.68
N PRO A 85 -0.42 -7.69 19.08
CA PRO A 85 0.12 -6.54 19.81
C PRO A 85 -1.02 -5.62 20.26
N ALA A 86 -0.82 -4.89 21.34
CA ALA A 86 -1.81 -3.94 21.86
C ALA A 86 -2.09 -2.82 20.83
N THR A 87 -1.06 -2.32 20.17
CA THR A 87 -1.15 -1.22 19.19
C THR A 87 -0.33 -1.51 17.95
N ILE A 88 -0.64 -0.76 16.89
CA ILE A 88 0.11 -0.72 15.63
C ILE A 88 0.45 0.72 15.28
N ARG A 89 1.62 0.94 14.68
CA ARG A 89 2.07 2.22 14.15
C ARG A 89 1.84 2.28 12.66
N VAL A 90 1.02 3.23 12.21
CA VAL A 90 0.60 3.37 10.81
C VAL A 90 1.10 4.71 10.27
N GLY A 91 1.95 4.69 9.26
CA GLY A 91 2.46 5.88 8.59
C GLY A 91 1.38 6.49 7.70
N LEU A 92 0.91 7.68 8.04
CA LEU A 92 -0.16 8.39 7.32
C LEU A 92 0.41 9.44 6.37
N LEU A 93 1.30 10.30 6.87
CA LEU A 93 2.02 11.31 6.09
C LEU A 93 3.51 11.08 6.23
N GLN A 94 4.23 11.15 5.11
CA GLN A 94 5.65 10.86 5.05
C GLN A 94 6.43 12.07 4.54
N ALA A 95 7.68 12.21 4.99
CA ALA A 95 8.53 13.34 4.70
C ALA A 95 8.81 13.59 3.20
N ASP A 96 8.78 12.52 2.40
CA ASP A 96 9.07 12.53 0.97
C ASP A 96 7.84 12.79 0.09
N HIS A 97 6.66 12.82 0.70
CA HIS A 97 5.40 13.00 -0.02
C HIS A 97 4.38 13.82 0.79
N ASP A 98 3.90 14.92 0.19
CA ASP A 98 2.74 15.68 0.64
C ASP A 98 1.62 15.52 -0.40
N PRO A 99 0.57 14.74 -0.10
CA PRO A 99 -0.51 14.50 -1.06
C PRO A 99 -1.30 15.76 -1.41
N ALA A 100 -1.32 16.78 -0.55
CA ALA A 100 -2.02 18.04 -0.80
C ALA A 100 -1.21 19.01 -1.67
N ALA A 101 0.12 18.96 -1.59
CA ALA A 101 1.01 19.88 -2.30
C ALA A 101 1.75 19.22 -3.48
N GLY A 102 1.59 17.92 -3.67
CA GLY A 102 2.27 17.16 -4.73
C GLY A 102 3.80 17.10 -4.57
N GLY A 103 4.32 17.43 -3.38
CA GLY A 103 5.75 17.57 -3.12
C GLY A 103 6.18 16.95 -1.78
N ARG A 104 7.20 17.56 -1.18
CA ARG A 104 7.72 17.11 0.12
C ARG A 104 6.92 17.74 1.26
N LEU A 105 6.64 16.94 2.28
CA LEU A 105 5.88 17.35 3.44
C LEU A 105 6.62 18.42 4.25
N GLY A 106 6.09 19.64 4.26
CA GLY A 106 6.63 20.77 5.05
C GLY A 106 5.94 20.94 6.40
N ARG A 107 4.68 20.48 6.49
CA ARG A 107 3.85 20.59 7.70
C ARG A 107 2.81 19.48 7.75
N VAL A 108 2.33 19.15 8.94
CA VAL A 108 1.18 18.26 9.15
C VAL A 108 0.01 19.12 9.62
N LEU A 109 -1.11 19.03 8.91
CA LEU A 109 -2.35 19.72 9.27
C LEU A 109 -3.24 18.77 10.08
N VAL A 110 -3.77 19.28 11.19
CA VAL A 110 -4.68 18.54 12.08
C VAL A 110 -5.88 19.41 12.45
N LYS A 111 -7.05 18.77 12.50
CA LYS A 111 -8.30 19.40 12.92
C LYS A 111 -9.08 18.46 13.83
N GLY A 112 -9.40 18.93 15.02
CA GLY A 112 -10.30 18.20 15.90
C GLY A 112 -11.75 18.38 15.44
N VAL A 113 -12.51 17.30 15.42
CA VAL A 113 -13.94 17.30 15.04
C VAL A 113 -14.73 16.43 16.02
N GLU A 114 -16.02 16.71 16.12
CA GLU A 114 -16.92 15.93 16.98
C GLU A 114 -17.09 14.49 16.51
N VAL A 115 -17.44 13.63 17.46
CA VAL A 115 -17.93 12.27 17.14
C VAL A 115 -19.44 12.35 16.94
N PRO A 116 -19.98 11.95 15.78
CA PRO A 116 -21.41 12.00 15.51
C PRO A 116 -22.22 11.31 16.63
N GLY A 117 -23.29 11.97 17.09
CA GLY A 117 -24.18 11.46 18.13
C GLY A 117 -23.59 11.39 19.56
N LYS A 118 -22.40 11.95 19.80
CA LYS A 118 -21.75 11.94 21.12
C LYS A 118 -21.61 13.32 21.76
N GLY A 119 -21.94 14.38 21.06
CA GLY A 119 -21.65 15.74 21.49
C GLY A 119 -20.16 16.01 21.67
N GLY A 120 -19.81 17.22 21.93
CA GLY A 120 -18.42 17.61 22.22
C GLY A 120 -17.96 18.78 21.36
N SER A 121 -16.82 19.38 21.72
CA SER A 121 -16.27 20.56 21.03
C SER A 121 -15.16 20.20 20.04
N GLY A 122 -14.94 18.92 19.74
CA GLY A 122 -13.82 18.48 18.92
C GLY A 122 -12.44 18.83 19.49
N ARG A 123 -12.34 19.24 20.76
CA ARG A 123 -11.09 19.63 21.41
C ARG A 123 -10.12 18.45 21.50
N PHE A 124 -8.83 18.73 21.34
CA PHE A 124 -7.76 17.76 21.48
C PHE A 124 -6.56 18.38 22.21
N ALA A 125 -5.58 17.59 22.56
CA ALA A 125 -4.39 18.07 23.24
C ALA A 125 -3.13 17.73 22.46
N VAL A 126 -2.15 18.63 22.48
CA VAL A 126 -0.79 18.39 22.04
C VAL A 126 0.14 18.31 23.22
N SER A 127 1.17 17.48 23.13
CA SER A 127 2.19 17.37 24.16
C SER A 127 3.56 17.03 23.54
N GLY A 128 4.63 17.44 24.22
CA GLY A 128 6.00 17.20 23.79
C GLY A 128 6.98 17.52 24.90
N LEU A 129 8.27 17.34 24.64
CA LEU A 129 9.33 17.77 25.54
C LEU A 129 9.72 19.22 25.22
N THR A 130 9.79 20.09 26.22
CA THR A 130 10.36 21.44 26.05
C THR A 130 11.85 21.33 25.71
N PRO A 131 12.52 22.41 25.24
CA PRO A 131 13.97 22.43 25.04
C PRO A 131 14.75 21.97 26.28
N GLY A 132 14.30 22.35 27.50
CA GLY A 132 14.87 21.89 28.78
C GLY A 132 14.46 20.48 29.22
N GLY A 133 13.81 19.67 28.34
CA GLY A 133 13.47 18.27 28.63
C GLY A 133 12.22 18.03 29.46
N ARG A 134 11.53 19.08 29.91
CA ARG A 134 10.27 18.95 30.70
C ARG A 134 9.09 18.60 29.79
N LYS A 135 8.18 17.75 30.26
CA LYS A 135 6.92 17.49 29.59
C LYS A 135 6.02 18.73 29.61
N ALA A 136 5.57 19.14 28.42
CA ALA A 136 4.56 20.20 28.26
C ALA A 136 3.33 19.66 27.54
N ARG A 137 2.17 20.26 27.83
CA ARG A 137 0.89 19.91 27.20
C ARG A 137 0.05 21.18 27.00
N ARG A 138 -0.69 21.21 25.90
CA ARG A 138 -1.68 22.28 25.61
C ARG A 138 -2.94 21.68 25.02
N SER A 139 -4.10 22.17 25.48
CA SER A 139 -5.40 21.88 24.86
C SER A 139 -5.65 22.85 23.71
N LEU A 140 -6.12 22.32 22.58
CA LEU A 140 -6.43 23.07 21.36
C LEU A 140 -7.92 22.96 21.04
N GLY A 141 -8.48 24.03 20.49
CA GLY A 141 -9.88 24.09 20.06
C GLY A 141 -10.17 23.11 18.94
N GLY A 142 -11.39 22.57 18.91
CA GLY A 142 -11.94 21.85 17.76
C GLY A 142 -12.31 22.80 16.62
N HIS A 143 -12.61 22.22 15.44
CA HIS A 143 -13.06 22.90 14.21
C HIS A 143 -12.03 23.85 13.59
N THR A 144 -10.92 24.14 14.26
CA THR A 144 -9.79 24.91 13.74
C THR A 144 -8.74 23.97 13.16
N THR A 145 -8.16 24.35 12.01
CA THR A 145 -7.03 23.63 11.42
C THR A 145 -5.72 24.15 11.98
N TRP A 146 -4.99 23.30 12.67
CA TRP A 146 -3.70 23.60 13.27
C TRP A 146 -2.58 23.06 12.41
N SER A 147 -1.46 23.80 12.33
CA SER A 147 -0.27 23.41 11.58
C SER A 147 0.84 22.95 12.51
N ILE A 148 1.37 21.75 12.31
CA ILE A 148 2.53 21.20 13.03
C ILE A 148 3.70 21.17 12.07
N ARG A 149 4.79 21.89 12.38
CA ARG A 149 5.94 22.03 11.49
C ARG A 149 7.26 22.08 12.25
N PRO A 150 8.41 21.84 11.58
CA PRO A 150 9.73 22.03 12.18
C PRO A 150 9.96 23.50 12.57
N GLU A 151 10.57 23.71 13.73
CA GLU A 151 11.06 25.00 14.20
C GLU A 151 12.22 24.82 15.18
N SER A 152 13.32 25.53 14.97
CA SER A 152 14.50 25.51 15.86
C SER A 152 14.99 24.09 16.20
N GLY A 153 15.02 23.19 15.20
CA GLY A 153 15.43 21.78 15.36
C GLY A 153 14.38 20.88 16.05
N GLY A 154 13.35 21.45 16.66
CA GLY A 154 12.20 20.75 17.25
C GLY A 154 10.93 20.94 16.41
N THR A 155 9.78 20.73 17.04
CA THR A 155 8.46 20.80 16.43
C THR A 155 7.59 21.82 17.14
N SER A 156 6.89 22.67 16.39
CA SER A 156 5.95 23.64 16.94
C SER A 156 4.57 23.51 16.31
N VAL A 157 3.55 24.00 17.01
CA VAL A 157 2.16 24.06 16.56
C VAL A 157 1.73 25.50 16.41
N PHE A 158 1.10 25.77 15.30
CA PHE A 158 0.68 27.12 14.88
C PHE A 158 -0.82 27.15 14.60
N ASP A 159 -1.44 28.27 14.92
CA ASP A 159 -2.83 28.57 14.57
C ASP A 159 -2.94 28.97 13.07
N PRO A 160 -4.17 29.22 12.55
CA PRO A 160 -4.37 29.63 11.17
C PRO A 160 -3.73 30.98 10.81
N SER A 161 -3.53 31.87 11.80
CA SER A 161 -2.87 33.15 11.59
C SER A 161 -1.33 33.03 11.54
N GLY A 162 -0.80 31.84 11.79
CA GLY A 162 0.64 31.58 11.81
C GLY A 162 1.30 31.87 13.15
N ARG A 163 0.53 32.21 14.20
CA ARG A 163 1.04 32.43 15.55
C ARG A 163 1.34 31.08 16.22
N ARG A 164 2.54 30.96 16.79
CA ARG A 164 2.92 29.76 17.57
C ARG A 164 2.10 29.65 18.84
N VAL A 165 1.49 28.50 19.05
CA VAL A 165 0.68 28.20 20.24
C VAL A 165 1.28 27.12 21.14
N PHE A 166 2.21 26.31 20.63
CA PHE A 166 2.92 25.28 21.38
C PHE A 166 4.31 25.02 20.77
N GLY A 167 5.30 24.74 21.58
CA GLY A 167 6.67 24.48 21.13
C GLY A 167 7.58 25.74 21.15
N PRO A 168 8.80 25.67 20.58
CA PRO A 168 9.36 24.47 19.98
C PRO A 168 9.58 23.36 21.02
N THR A 169 9.49 22.12 20.57
CA THR A 169 9.90 20.98 21.40
C THR A 169 11.42 20.86 21.40
N ARG A 170 11.96 20.03 22.29
CA ARG A 170 13.40 19.69 22.31
C ARG A 170 13.84 19.25 20.92
N ALA A 171 15.03 19.68 20.51
CA ALA A 171 15.61 19.35 19.21
C ALA A 171 15.59 17.81 18.97
N GLY A 172 15.23 17.42 17.73
CA GLY A 172 15.06 16.01 17.35
C GLY A 172 13.80 15.33 17.89
N THR A 173 12.95 16.02 18.68
CA THR A 173 11.71 15.46 19.21
C THR A 173 10.47 16.00 18.48
N GLY A 174 9.35 15.30 18.62
CA GLY A 174 8.08 15.62 18.01
C GLY A 174 6.98 15.98 18.98
N VAL A 175 5.78 16.07 18.43
CA VAL A 175 4.54 16.36 19.17
C VAL A 175 3.65 15.13 19.13
N VAL A 176 3.03 14.80 20.28
CA VAL A 176 1.99 13.79 20.38
C VAL A 176 0.63 14.47 20.44
N VAL A 177 -0.25 14.13 19.51
CA VAL A 177 -1.63 14.64 19.42
C VAL A 177 -2.58 13.60 20.02
N ARG A 178 -3.29 13.95 21.09
CA ARG A 178 -4.30 13.13 21.76
C ARG A 178 -5.67 13.76 21.64
N PHE A 179 -6.62 13.04 21.05
CA PHE A 179 -7.96 13.51 20.73
C PHE A 179 -9.07 12.70 21.42
N GLN A 180 -8.69 11.69 22.23
CA GLN A 180 -9.63 10.95 23.05
C GLN A 180 -9.44 11.32 24.52
N THR A 181 -10.53 11.78 25.12
CA THR A 181 -10.67 11.86 26.57
C THR A 181 -11.94 11.10 26.96
N ALA A 182 -11.99 10.56 28.18
CA ALA A 182 -13.14 9.80 28.66
C ALA A 182 -14.45 10.62 28.61
N LEU A 183 -14.38 11.91 28.87
CA LEU A 183 -15.52 12.80 29.03
C LEU A 183 -15.93 13.51 27.72
N ARG A 184 -15.05 13.68 26.74
CA ARG A 184 -15.29 14.43 25.50
C ARG A 184 -14.57 13.78 24.33
N PRO A 185 -15.14 12.71 23.76
CA PRO A 185 -14.50 12.03 22.63
C PRO A 185 -14.47 12.94 21.41
N ALA A 186 -13.28 13.09 20.82
CA ALA A 186 -13.11 13.79 19.56
C ALA A 186 -12.57 12.82 18.50
N ARG A 187 -12.71 13.21 17.22
CA ARG A 187 -11.99 12.64 16.10
C ARG A 187 -10.89 13.62 15.69
N LEU A 188 -9.80 13.10 15.20
CA LEU A 188 -8.76 13.91 14.57
C LEU A 188 -8.86 13.76 13.06
N SER A 189 -9.10 14.85 12.34
CA SER A 189 -9.04 14.91 10.89
C SER A 189 -7.66 15.35 10.43
N LEU A 190 -7.16 14.73 9.37
CA LEU A 190 -5.95 15.12 8.65
C LEU A 190 -6.38 15.68 7.29
N PRO A 191 -6.52 17.02 7.14
CA PRO A 191 -7.05 17.63 5.91
C PRO A 191 -6.26 17.27 4.65
N GLN A 192 -4.94 17.04 4.76
CA GLN A 192 -4.06 16.71 3.64
C GLN A 192 -4.38 15.36 2.98
N THR A 193 -4.96 14.42 3.72
CA THR A 193 -5.28 13.07 3.22
C THR A 193 -6.77 12.75 3.31
N GLY A 194 -7.57 13.62 3.91
CA GLY A 194 -8.98 13.37 4.20
C GLY A 194 -9.23 12.29 5.27
N GLN A 195 -8.19 11.71 5.83
CA GLN A 195 -8.31 10.65 6.84
C GLN A 195 -8.82 11.20 8.17
N GLN A 196 -9.59 10.36 8.88
CA GLN A 196 -10.08 10.66 10.22
C GLN A 196 -9.69 9.55 11.19
N LEU A 197 -9.12 9.93 12.32
CA LEU A 197 -8.78 9.02 13.42
C LEU A 197 -9.81 9.17 14.54
N ARG A 198 -10.41 8.06 14.96
CA ARG A 198 -11.24 7.99 16.16
C ARG A 198 -10.53 7.33 17.34
N TRP A 199 -9.51 6.52 17.08
CA TRP A 199 -8.86 5.68 18.07
C TRP A 199 -7.36 5.96 18.11
N GLY A 200 -6.79 5.88 19.32
CA GLY A 200 -5.35 6.02 19.51
C GLY A 200 -4.87 7.48 19.61
N ARG A 201 -3.70 7.74 19.05
CA ARG A 201 -3.06 9.06 19.03
C ARG A 201 -2.32 9.25 17.71
N LEU A 202 -1.95 10.48 17.39
CA LEU A 202 -1.07 10.82 16.27
C LEU A 202 0.28 11.29 16.84
N ASP A 203 1.36 10.60 16.48
CA ASP A 203 2.73 11.04 16.73
C ASP A 203 3.21 11.82 15.50
N VAL A 204 3.57 13.10 15.68
CA VAL A 204 4.21 13.93 14.65
C VAL A 204 5.65 14.15 15.09
N HIS A 205 6.59 13.62 14.36
CA HIS A 205 8.01 13.72 14.66
C HIS A 205 8.80 14.14 13.43
N LEU A 206 10.05 14.53 13.64
CA LEU A 206 10.92 15.03 12.59
C LEU A 206 11.80 13.91 12.05
N VAL A 207 12.04 13.98 10.75
CA VAL A 207 13.00 13.13 10.06
C VAL A 207 13.85 13.98 9.12
N ARG A 208 15.12 13.64 8.99
CA ARG A 208 15.99 14.23 8.00
C ARG A 208 15.80 13.50 6.67
N ASP A 209 15.41 14.22 5.63
CA ASP A 209 15.23 13.64 4.30
C ASP A 209 16.59 13.37 3.62
N ASN A 210 16.56 12.73 2.44
CA ASN A 210 17.76 12.41 1.67
C ASN A 210 18.53 13.64 1.11
N ARG A 211 17.96 14.86 1.27
CA ARG A 211 18.62 16.14 0.97
C ARG A 211 19.13 16.84 2.23
N GLY A 212 19.07 16.17 3.39
CA GLY A 212 19.49 16.74 4.67
C GLY A 212 18.49 17.71 5.30
N VAL A 213 17.31 17.93 4.71
CA VAL A 213 16.29 18.84 5.22
C VAL A 213 15.40 18.12 6.23
N THR A 214 15.21 18.75 7.40
CA THR A 214 14.32 18.25 8.45
C THR A 214 12.86 18.45 8.06
N ARG A 215 12.06 17.38 8.08
CA ARG A 215 10.66 17.36 7.69
C ARG A 215 9.80 16.62 8.70
N PRO A 216 8.53 17.00 8.86
CA PRO A 216 7.63 16.28 9.74
C PRO A 216 7.17 14.96 9.09
N ARG A 217 6.76 14.04 9.95
CA ARG A 217 6.15 12.75 9.60
C ARG A 217 5.02 12.49 10.58
N ALA A 218 3.88 12.01 10.09
CA ALA A 218 2.73 11.71 10.91
C ALA A 218 2.46 10.20 10.95
N VAL A 219 2.48 9.64 12.15
CA VAL A 219 2.26 8.22 12.42
C VAL A 219 1.12 8.05 13.41
N ALA A 220 0.06 7.36 13.01
CA ALA A 220 -1.01 7.00 13.92
C ALA A 220 -0.61 5.77 14.75
N VAL A 221 -0.77 5.87 16.06
CA VAL A 221 -0.61 4.75 17.02
C VAL A 221 -1.99 4.33 17.47
N ILE A 222 -2.46 3.19 16.95
CA ILE A 222 -3.86 2.76 17.03
C ILE A 222 -3.93 1.39 17.72
N PRO A 223 -4.93 1.10 18.57
CA PRO A 223 -5.19 -0.27 19.04
C PRO A 223 -5.35 -1.22 17.86
N PHE A 224 -4.64 -2.36 17.86
CA PHE A 224 -4.47 -3.22 16.70
C PHE A 224 -5.80 -3.63 16.04
N ASN A 225 -6.79 -4.06 16.83
CA ASN A 225 -8.10 -4.43 16.29
C ASN A 225 -8.95 -3.22 15.81
N ARG A 226 -8.64 -2.00 16.27
CA ARG A 226 -9.27 -0.77 15.77
C ARG A 226 -8.67 -0.33 14.43
N TYR A 227 -7.38 -0.56 14.25
CA TYR A 227 -6.72 -0.37 12.95
C TYR A 227 -7.43 -1.14 11.83
N LEU A 228 -7.70 -2.43 12.03
CA LEU A 228 -8.37 -3.26 11.03
C LEU A 228 -9.74 -2.72 10.57
N ARG A 229 -10.47 -2.03 11.46
CA ARG A 229 -11.77 -1.42 11.09
C ARG A 229 -11.62 -0.26 10.12
N GLY A 230 -10.49 0.43 10.14
CA GLY A 230 -10.19 1.54 9.24
C GLY A 230 -9.63 1.11 7.88
N LEU A 231 -9.45 -0.19 7.61
CA LEU A 231 -8.96 -0.68 6.33
C LEU A 231 -10.04 -0.63 5.24
N ALA A 232 -9.73 0.02 4.13
CA ALA A 232 -10.62 0.21 2.99
C ALA A 232 -10.19 -0.59 1.75
N GLU A 233 -9.78 -1.84 1.97
CA GLU A 233 -9.24 -2.73 0.94
C GLU A 233 -10.32 -3.37 0.06
N VAL A 234 -11.53 -3.54 0.59
CA VAL A 234 -12.66 -4.15 -0.11
C VAL A 234 -13.93 -3.32 0.05
N PRO A 235 -14.84 -3.34 -0.94
CA PRO A 235 -16.18 -2.81 -0.75
C PRO A 235 -16.88 -3.51 0.42
N GLY A 236 -17.55 -2.74 1.29
CA GLY A 236 -18.32 -3.31 2.40
C GLY A 236 -19.56 -4.09 1.94
N SER A 237 -19.95 -3.97 0.65
CA SER A 237 -21.01 -4.73 0.00
C SER A 237 -20.66 -6.18 -0.31
N PHE A 238 -19.39 -6.58 -0.23
CA PHE A 238 -18.97 -7.96 -0.48
C PHE A 238 -19.69 -8.94 0.48
N ALA A 239 -19.80 -10.21 0.07
CA ALA A 239 -20.39 -11.26 0.89
C ALA A 239 -19.69 -11.39 2.25
N ASN A 240 -20.46 -11.69 3.31
CA ASN A 240 -19.95 -11.68 4.68
C ASN A 240 -18.72 -12.56 4.89
N GLU A 241 -18.69 -13.77 4.31
CA GLU A 241 -17.55 -14.68 4.44
C GLU A 241 -16.30 -14.16 3.70
N ALA A 242 -16.47 -13.40 2.61
CA ALA A 242 -15.35 -12.70 1.96
C ALA A 242 -14.81 -11.56 2.83
N LEU A 243 -15.68 -10.78 3.48
CA LEU A 243 -15.28 -9.74 4.43
C LEU A 243 -14.52 -10.36 5.63
N ARG A 244 -14.98 -11.50 6.14
CA ARG A 244 -14.30 -12.24 7.21
C ARG A 244 -12.93 -12.76 6.76
N ALA A 245 -12.84 -13.36 5.57
CA ALA A 245 -11.57 -13.82 4.99
C ALA A 245 -10.58 -12.66 4.80
N GLN A 246 -11.07 -11.50 4.30
CA GLN A 246 -10.26 -10.29 4.18
C GLN A 246 -9.78 -9.78 5.54
N ALA A 247 -10.61 -9.80 6.58
CA ALA A 247 -10.22 -9.37 7.92
C ALA A 247 -9.13 -10.28 8.51
N ILE A 248 -9.23 -11.60 8.31
CA ILE A 248 -8.23 -12.58 8.73
C ILE A 248 -6.90 -12.36 7.98
N ALA A 249 -6.94 -12.22 6.65
CA ALA A 249 -5.76 -12.00 5.83
C ALA A 249 -5.08 -10.66 6.17
N ALA A 250 -5.83 -9.58 6.29
CA ALA A 250 -5.30 -8.25 6.65
C ALA A 250 -4.67 -8.24 8.04
N ARG A 251 -5.28 -8.94 9.02
CA ARG A 251 -4.72 -9.10 10.36
C ARG A 251 -3.40 -9.88 10.33
N SER A 252 -3.34 -10.93 9.55
CA SER A 252 -2.14 -11.75 9.37
C SER A 252 -1.00 -10.94 8.77
N TYR A 253 -1.27 -10.20 7.70
CA TYR A 253 -0.31 -9.28 7.07
C TYR A 253 0.23 -8.26 8.07
N ALA A 254 -0.66 -7.56 8.78
CA ALA A 254 -0.28 -6.55 9.75
C ALA A 254 0.52 -7.13 10.92
N LEU A 255 0.15 -8.30 11.44
CA LEU A 255 0.86 -8.98 12.53
C LEU A 255 2.30 -9.33 12.12
N VAL A 256 2.49 -9.88 10.92
CA VAL A 256 3.83 -10.20 10.40
C VAL A 256 4.65 -8.94 10.20
N ALA A 257 4.06 -7.87 9.65
CA ALA A 257 4.74 -6.58 9.48
C ALA A 257 5.22 -5.99 10.82
N VAL A 258 4.37 -6.02 11.85
CA VAL A 258 4.77 -5.56 13.20
C VAL A 258 5.92 -6.42 13.73
N ARG A 259 5.79 -7.75 13.70
CA ARG A 259 6.80 -8.66 14.28
C ARG A 259 8.15 -8.55 13.58
N SER A 260 8.18 -8.56 12.25
CA SER A 260 9.43 -8.48 11.47
C SER A 260 10.14 -7.14 11.67
N ARG A 261 9.39 -6.05 11.76
CA ARG A 261 9.95 -4.71 11.95
C ARG A 261 10.33 -4.45 13.40
N THR A 262 9.62 -5.05 14.38
CA THR A 262 10.01 -5.02 15.80
C THR A 262 11.36 -5.70 16.01
N GLN A 263 11.59 -6.85 15.41
CA GLN A 263 12.87 -7.56 15.53
C GLN A 263 14.03 -6.80 14.92
N ARG A 264 13.81 -6.10 13.80
CA ARG A 264 14.88 -5.44 13.05
C ARG A 264 15.16 -4.00 13.51
N TRP A 265 14.14 -3.24 13.92
CA TRP A 265 14.25 -1.81 14.25
C TRP A 265 13.61 -1.42 15.59
N GLY A 266 13.14 -2.39 16.39
CA GLY A 266 12.48 -2.16 17.69
C GLY A 266 11.04 -1.66 17.57
N TYR A 267 10.18 -2.16 18.45
CA TYR A 267 8.79 -1.69 18.65
C TYR A 267 7.92 -1.53 17.39
N GLY A 268 8.08 -2.40 16.38
CA GLY A 268 7.32 -2.31 15.14
C GLY A 268 7.62 -1.06 14.31
N ARG A 269 8.81 -0.50 14.44
CA ARG A 269 9.28 0.67 13.71
C ARG A 269 10.13 0.24 12.52
N TRP A 270 10.10 1.03 11.48
CA TRP A 270 10.93 0.92 10.32
C TRP A 270 11.54 2.29 10.00
N ASP A 271 12.84 2.38 9.80
CA ASP A 271 13.55 3.64 9.56
C ASP A 271 12.92 4.49 8.46
N GLY A 272 12.47 3.85 7.37
CA GLY A 272 11.83 4.57 6.27
C GLY A 272 10.57 5.33 6.66
N CYS A 273 9.83 4.93 7.71
CA CYS A 273 8.58 5.60 8.10
C CYS A 273 8.34 5.72 9.61
N ASP A 274 9.19 5.19 10.46
CA ASP A 274 8.92 5.07 11.90
C ASP A 274 7.58 4.36 12.22
N CYS A 275 7.15 3.46 11.34
CA CYS A 275 5.89 2.77 11.41
C CYS A 275 6.04 1.28 11.13
N ALA A 276 5.03 0.49 11.50
CA ALA A 276 4.95 -0.92 11.15
C ALA A 276 4.55 -1.11 9.69
N LEU A 277 3.74 -0.21 9.16
CA LEU A 277 3.30 -0.21 7.76
C LEU A 277 2.79 1.17 7.34
N TYR A 278 2.73 1.39 6.04
CA TYR A 278 2.11 2.57 5.46
C TYR A 278 0.59 2.41 5.38
N GLY A 279 -0.13 3.47 5.67
CA GLY A 279 -1.59 3.56 5.52
C GLY A 279 -2.06 3.78 4.08
N THR A 280 -1.27 3.37 3.09
CA THR A 280 -1.54 3.51 1.66
C THR A 280 -1.48 2.14 0.96
N VAL A 281 -1.82 2.07 -0.32
CA VAL A 281 -1.69 0.87 -1.17
C VAL A 281 -0.27 0.29 -1.26
N ARG A 282 0.71 0.95 -0.67
CA ARG A 282 2.07 0.42 -0.53
C ARG A 282 2.11 -0.79 0.42
N ASP A 283 1.33 -0.76 1.50
CA ASP A 283 1.10 -1.86 2.43
C ASP A 283 -0.40 -2.19 2.51
N GLN A 284 -1.18 -1.41 3.27
CA GLN A 284 -2.63 -1.59 3.42
C GLN A 284 -3.35 -0.23 3.41
N HIS A 285 -4.35 -0.08 2.55
CA HIS A 285 -5.11 1.16 2.42
C HIS A 285 -5.95 1.43 3.67
N PHE A 286 -5.52 2.39 4.46
CA PHE A 286 -6.15 2.80 5.71
C PHE A 286 -6.92 4.12 5.52
N ALA A 287 -8.24 4.05 5.42
CA ALA A 287 -9.11 5.23 5.35
C ALA A 287 -9.48 5.79 6.74
N GLY A 288 -9.12 5.08 7.81
CA GLY A 288 -9.46 5.46 9.17
C GLY A 288 -10.94 5.32 9.48
N TYR A 289 -11.48 6.23 10.30
CA TYR A 289 -12.86 6.15 10.78
C TYR A 289 -13.92 6.28 9.67
N ALA A 290 -13.58 6.89 8.55
CA ALA A 290 -14.48 6.97 7.40
C ALA A 290 -14.95 5.59 6.91
N LYS A 291 -14.11 4.55 7.01
CA LYS A 291 -14.49 3.18 6.67
C LYS A 291 -15.57 2.63 7.60
N GLU A 292 -15.51 2.94 8.91
CA GLU A 292 -16.53 2.51 9.89
C GLU A 292 -17.86 3.21 9.67
N GLN A 293 -17.86 4.48 9.20
CA GLN A 293 -19.03 5.30 8.98
C GLN A 293 -19.68 5.11 7.60
N GLY A 294 -18.96 4.56 6.62
CA GLY A 294 -19.48 4.34 5.27
C GLY A 294 -20.72 3.45 5.27
N TYR A 295 -21.52 3.53 4.21
CA TYR A 295 -22.83 2.86 4.07
C TYR A 295 -22.83 1.38 4.51
N TYR A 296 -21.75 0.63 4.17
CA TYR A 296 -21.57 -0.76 4.61
C TYR A 296 -20.56 -0.90 5.77
N GLY A 297 -20.26 0.18 6.49
CA GLY A 297 -19.22 0.17 7.53
C GLY A 297 -19.53 -0.81 8.66
N ALA A 298 -20.80 -0.91 9.08
CA ALA A 298 -21.23 -1.85 10.11
C ALA A 298 -20.92 -3.32 9.76
N ARG A 299 -21.11 -3.72 8.48
CA ARG A 299 -20.78 -5.08 8.02
C ARG A 299 -19.28 -5.39 8.10
N TRP A 300 -18.44 -4.43 7.69
CA TRP A 300 -16.97 -4.56 7.82
C TRP A 300 -16.55 -4.67 9.30
N VAL A 301 -17.09 -3.80 10.15
CA VAL A 301 -16.80 -3.83 11.61
C VAL A 301 -17.25 -5.17 12.21
N ALA A 302 -18.41 -5.72 11.82
CA ALA A 302 -18.88 -7.04 12.25
C ALA A 302 -17.95 -8.16 11.80
N ALA A 303 -17.46 -8.14 10.56
CA ALA A 303 -16.49 -9.11 10.05
C ALA A 303 -15.17 -9.07 10.84
N VAL A 304 -14.64 -7.87 11.12
CA VAL A 304 -13.42 -7.71 11.93
C VAL A 304 -13.62 -8.24 13.36
N ARG A 305 -14.76 -7.92 13.99
CA ARG A 305 -15.08 -8.39 15.35
C ARG A 305 -15.30 -9.90 15.39
N GLY A 306 -16.11 -10.44 14.47
CA GLY A 306 -16.48 -11.86 14.43
C GLY A 306 -15.32 -12.80 14.07
N THR A 307 -14.19 -12.25 13.60
CA THR A 307 -12.95 -13.02 13.37
C THR A 307 -11.93 -12.91 14.50
N GLY A 308 -12.21 -12.12 15.54
CA GLY A 308 -11.41 -12.04 16.78
C GLY A 308 -9.91 -11.88 16.53
N SER A 309 -9.13 -12.87 16.98
CA SER A 309 -7.66 -12.91 16.84
C SER A 309 -7.19 -13.86 15.72
N LEU A 310 -8.11 -14.36 14.85
CA LEU A 310 -7.76 -15.29 13.78
C LEU A 310 -6.80 -14.67 12.76
N VAL A 311 -5.75 -15.41 12.43
CA VAL A 311 -4.77 -15.09 11.39
C VAL A 311 -4.57 -16.30 10.47
N VAL A 312 -3.93 -16.10 9.32
CA VAL A 312 -3.56 -17.17 8.41
C VAL A 312 -2.33 -17.89 8.95
N ARG A 313 -2.42 -19.20 9.19
CA ARG A 313 -1.28 -20.03 9.62
C ARG A 313 -1.08 -21.20 8.66
N TYR A 314 0.18 -21.43 8.29
CA TYR A 314 0.64 -22.61 7.57
C TYR A 314 1.57 -23.38 8.52
N GLY A 315 1.11 -24.50 9.03
CA GLY A 315 1.73 -25.17 10.17
C GLY A 315 1.81 -24.22 11.39
N SER A 316 2.98 -24.09 11.99
CA SER A 316 3.24 -23.19 13.11
C SER A 316 3.44 -21.73 12.70
N ARG A 317 3.69 -21.44 11.41
CA ARG A 317 4.05 -20.12 10.88
C ARG A 317 2.82 -19.24 10.65
N VAL A 318 2.86 -18.00 11.10
CA VAL A 318 1.91 -16.97 10.66
C VAL A 318 2.34 -16.49 9.27
N VAL A 319 1.43 -16.54 8.31
CA VAL A 319 1.67 -16.15 6.91
C VAL A 319 1.54 -14.64 6.77
N GLN A 320 2.48 -13.99 6.09
CA GLN A 320 2.28 -12.63 5.59
C GLN A 320 1.28 -12.69 4.43
N ALA A 321 -0.01 -12.70 4.76
CA ALA A 321 -1.08 -13.01 3.84
C ALA A 321 -1.30 -11.87 2.83
N PHE A 322 -0.58 -11.92 1.70
CA PHE A 322 -0.77 -10.98 0.58
C PHE A 322 -2.14 -11.18 -0.07
N TYR A 323 -2.71 -10.10 -0.57
CA TYR A 323 -3.96 -10.10 -1.32
C TYR A 323 -3.95 -8.98 -2.36
N SER A 324 -4.80 -9.09 -3.36
CA SER A 324 -4.99 -8.08 -4.40
C SER A 324 -6.43 -8.09 -4.90
N SER A 325 -6.84 -7.02 -5.57
CA SER A 325 -8.23 -6.86 -6.00
C SER A 325 -8.70 -8.04 -6.86
N SER A 326 -7.92 -8.42 -7.89
CA SER A 326 -8.30 -9.48 -8.83
C SER A 326 -7.07 -10.20 -9.37
N SER A 327 -7.14 -11.54 -9.43
CA SER A 327 -6.10 -12.38 -10.03
C SER A 327 -6.11 -12.33 -11.56
N GLY A 328 -7.26 -12.02 -12.18
CA GLY A 328 -7.52 -12.14 -13.61
C GLY A 328 -7.70 -13.60 -14.06
N GLY A 329 -8.20 -14.46 -13.14
CA GLY A 329 -8.50 -15.86 -13.36
C GLY A 329 -7.38 -16.83 -12.99
N TYR A 330 -6.22 -16.34 -12.51
CA TYR A 330 -5.12 -17.20 -12.05
C TYR A 330 -4.24 -16.47 -11.04
N THR A 331 -4.02 -17.07 -9.86
CA THR A 331 -3.12 -16.50 -8.85
C THR A 331 -1.66 -16.67 -9.26
N SER A 332 -0.77 -15.96 -8.61
CA SER A 332 0.67 -16.01 -8.85
C SER A 332 1.41 -16.47 -7.60
N SER A 333 2.51 -17.18 -7.78
CA SER A 333 3.44 -17.44 -6.68
C SER A 333 4.28 -16.19 -6.36
N ASN A 334 4.88 -16.16 -5.16
CA ASN A 334 5.82 -15.12 -4.76
C ASN A 334 7.13 -15.11 -5.56
N ALA A 335 7.40 -16.14 -6.37
CA ALA A 335 8.57 -16.21 -7.24
C ALA A 335 8.65 -15.04 -8.23
N GLN A 336 7.52 -14.38 -8.55
CA GLN A 336 7.53 -13.15 -9.35
C GLN A 336 8.32 -11.99 -8.73
N TRP A 337 8.67 -12.07 -7.45
CA TRP A 337 9.49 -11.09 -6.74
C TRP A 337 10.95 -11.53 -6.58
N GLY A 338 11.37 -12.60 -7.29
CA GLY A 338 12.72 -13.13 -7.23
C GLY A 338 13.02 -13.99 -6.01
N SER A 339 12.00 -14.38 -5.24
CA SER A 339 12.16 -15.24 -4.08
C SER A 339 11.86 -16.70 -4.42
N ALA A 340 12.39 -17.65 -3.64
CA ALA A 340 11.97 -19.05 -3.75
C ALA A 340 10.45 -19.21 -3.53
N PRO A 341 9.78 -20.08 -4.30
CA PRO A 341 8.35 -20.32 -4.13
C PRO A 341 8.02 -20.78 -2.72
N LEU A 342 6.97 -20.22 -2.14
CA LEU A 342 6.45 -20.59 -0.83
C LEU A 342 5.17 -21.41 -1.00
N ALA A 343 5.07 -22.53 -0.26
CA ALA A 343 3.95 -23.46 -0.38
C ALA A 343 2.58 -22.79 -0.15
N TRP A 344 2.53 -21.77 0.66
CA TRP A 344 1.30 -21.00 0.93
C TRP A 344 0.99 -19.91 -0.09
N PHE A 345 1.73 -19.80 -1.18
CA PHE A 345 1.41 -18.92 -2.32
C PHE A 345 1.38 -19.74 -3.63
N PRO A 346 0.45 -20.68 -3.76
CA PRO A 346 0.36 -21.48 -4.98
C PRO A 346 -0.11 -20.62 -6.15
N SER A 347 0.43 -20.93 -7.33
CA SER A 347 -0.13 -20.46 -8.60
C SER A 347 -1.26 -21.43 -8.97
N ARG A 348 -2.51 -20.95 -9.02
CA ARG A 348 -3.69 -21.79 -9.29
C ARG A 348 -4.80 -21.06 -10.03
N SER A 349 -5.64 -21.83 -10.69
CA SER A 349 -6.83 -21.31 -11.35
C SER A 349 -7.79 -20.67 -10.34
N ASP A 350 -8.34 -19.52 -10.70
CA ASP A 350 -9.26 -18.71 -9.89
C ASP A 350 -10.44 -18.20 -10.76
N ASP A 351 -10.46 -18.60 -12.05
CA ASP A 351 -11.39 -18.09 -13.06
C ASP A 351 -12.86 -18.16 -12.61
N PRO A 352 -13.39 -19.29 -12.14
CA PRO A 352 -14.82 -19.35 -11.87
C PRO A 352 -15.23 -18.46 -10.70
N TYR A 353 -14.29 -18.09 -9.83
CA TYR A 353 -14.56 -17.24 -8.66
C TYR A 353 -14.25 -15.77 -8.94
N ASP A 354 -13.07 -15.48 -9.50
CA ASP A 354 -12.58 -14.12 -9.74
C ASP A 354 -13.36 -13.40 -10.85
N ARG A 355 -13.91 -14.13 -11.83
CA ARG A 355 -14.74 -13.56 -12.90
C ARG A 355 -16.01 -12.93 -12.34
N GLY A 356 -16.65 -13.57 -11.36
CA GLY A 356 -17.98 -13.22 -10.90
C GLY A 356 -19.04 -13.44 -11.97
N GLY A 357 -20.26 -12.98 -11.75
CA GLY A 357 -21.38 -13.09 -12.69
C GLY A 357 -22.53 -12.19 -12.31
N GLY A 358 -23.39 -11.85 -13.27
CA GLY A 358 -24.54 -10.97 -13.04
C GLY A 358 -24.17 -9.65 -12.37
N ALA A 359 -24.91 -9.27 -11.33
CA ALA A 359 -24.67 -8.06 -10.53
C ALA A 359 -23.34 -8.05 -9.77
N HIS A 360 -22.66 -9.21 -9.67
CA HIS A 360 -21.38 -9.37 -8.96
C HIS A 360 -20.18 -9.52 -9.90
N ARG A 361 -20.33 -9.08 -11.16
CA ARG A 361 -19.26 -9.12 -12.16
C ARG A 361 -18.03 -8.34 -11.70
N ASN A 362 -16.84 -8.96 -11.82
CA ASN A 362 -15.59 -8.31 -11.49
C ASN A 362 -15.14 -7.37 -12.64
N PRO A 363 -15.13 -6.04 -12.45
CA PRO A 363 -14.73 -5.09 -13.48
C PRO A 363 -13.22 -5.10 -13.77
N ASN A 364 -12.46 -5.84 -12.96
CA ASN A 364 -11.01 -5.98 -13.11
C ASN A 364 -10.61 -7.32 -13.71
N PHE A 365 -11.58 -8.21 -14.00
CA PHE A 365 -11.28 -9.54 -14.52
C PHE A 365 -10.65 -9.49 -15.91
N ARG A 366 -11.13 -8.57 -16.77
CA ARG A 366 -10.56 -8.26 -18.07
C ARG A 366 -10.53 -6.74 -18.26
N TRP A 367 -9.53 -6.27 -18.96
CA TRP A 367 -9.37 -4.86 -19.33
C TRP A 367 -8.52 -4.74 -20.59
N SER A 368 -8.65 -3.63 -21.30
CA SER A 368 -7.84 -3.29 -22.46
C SER A 368 -7.34 -1.85 -22.38
N LYS A 369 -6.27 -1.57 -23.09
CA LYS A 369 -5.69 -0.24 -23.26
C LYS A 369 -4.98 -0.15 -24.60
N THR A 370 -5.25 0.88 -25.37
CA THR A 370 -4.55 1.17 -26.62
C THR A 370 -3.47 2.21 -26.37
N VAL A 371 -2.30 2.03 -26.99
CA VAL A 371 -1.18 2.98 -26.98
C VAL A 371 -0.66 3.16 -28.40
N SER A 372 -0.33 4.39 -28.80
CA SER A 372 0.25 4.61 -30.13
C SER A 372 1.70 4.08 -30.18
N ALA A 373 2.12 3.61 -31.35
CA ALA A 373 3.47 3.14 -31.59
C ALA A 373 4.52 4.24 -31.31
N ALA A 374 4.21 5.47 -31.65
CA ALA A 374 5.04 6.63 -31.34
C ALA A 374 5.19 6.84 -29.82
N SER A 375 4.08 6.83 -29.06
CA SER A 375 4.11 7.00 -27.62
C SER A 375 4.84 5.84 -26.90
N LEU A 376 4.64 4.60 -27.39
CA LEU A 376 5.33 3.43 -26.88
C LEU A 376 6.84 3.54 -27.08
N GLY A 377 7.27 3.90 -28.28
CA GLY A 377 8.68 4.03 -28.63
C GLY A 377 9.37 5.24 -27.98
N ALA A 378 8.68 6.39 -27.92
CA ALA A 378 9.21 7.60 -27.30
C ALA A 378 9.53 7.38 -25.81
N ARG A 379 8.62 6.73 -25.06
CA ARG A 379 8.80 6.45 -23.63
C ARG A 379 9.99 5.52 -23.35
N LEU A 380 10.39 4.71 -24.32
CA LEU A 380 11.52 3.80 -24.26
C LEU A 380 12.78 4.32 -24.97
N GLY A 381 12.71 5.50 -25.59
CA GLY A 381 13.82 6.13 -26.30
C GLY A 381 14.21 5.45 -27.62
N ILE A 382 13.33 4.62 -28.21
CA ILE A 382 13.59 3.80 -29.40
C ILE A 382 12.91 4.30 -30.68
N GLY A 383 12.45 5.55 -30.71
CA GLY A 383 11.76 6.12 -31.85
C GLY A 383 10.32 5.59 -31.95
N THR A 384 9.91 5.12 -33.15
CA THR A 384 8.58 4.52 -33.34
C THR A 384 8.63 3.01 -33.10
N ALA A 385 7.78 2.48 -32.22
CA ALA A 385 7.69 1.04 -31.98
C ALA A 385 7.13 0.30 -33.19
N THR A 386 7.74 -0.83 -33.55
CA THR A 386 7.33 -1.66 -34.70
C THR A 386 6.85 -3.04 -34.29
N ARG A 387 7.37 -3.59 -33.18
CA ARG A 387 7.01 -4.92 -32.66
C ARG A 387 7.21 -4.98 -31.16
N VAL A 388 6.41 -5.80 -30.50
CA VAL A 388 6.55 -6.10 -29.06
C VAL A 388 6.63 -7.62 -28.87
N ARG A 389 7.48 -8.06 -27.95
CA ARG A 389 7.58 -9.46 -27.52
C ARG A 389 7.52 -9.51 -25.99
N GLU A 390 6.68 -10.40 -25.48
CA GLU A 390 6.51 -10.65 -24.05
C GLU A 390 7.15 -11.97 -23.64
N THR A 391 7.75 -11.99 -22.46
CA THR A 391 8.15 -13.22 -21.78
C THR A 391 7.21 -13.42 -20.59
N LYS A 392 6.43 -14.50 -20.63
CA LYS A 392 5.50 -14.91 -19.56
C LYS A 392 6.09 -16.11 -18.81
N LEU A 393 5.83 -16.18 -17.50
CA LEU A 393 6.24 -17.31 -16.69
C LEU A 393 5.00 -18.04 -16.16
N PRO A 394 4.86 -19.36 -16.41
CA PRO A 394 3.73 -20.17 -15.93
C PRO A 394 3.58 -20.10 -14.40
N SER A 395 4.69 -20.22 -13.65
CA SER A 395 4.71 -20.10 -12.19
C SER A 395 4.23 -18.75 -11.65
N TRP A 396 4.15 -17.74 -12.51
CA TRP A 396 3.59 -16.42 -12.19
C TRP A 396 2.12 -16.27 -12.61
N GLY A 397 1.43 -17.37 -12.89
CA GLY A 397 0.04 -17.35 -13.37
C GLY A 397 -0.11 -16.71 -14.75
N GLY A 398 0.89 -16.87 -15.62
CA GLY A 398 0.92 -16.28 -16.95
C GLY A 398 1.19 -14.77 -16.98
N ARG A 399 1.79 -14.24 -15.92
CA ARG A 399 2.17 -12.82 -15.85
C ARG A 399 3.47 -12.57 -16.61
N VAL A 400 3.55 -11.36 -17.18
CA VAL A 400 4.70 -10.91 -17.97
C VAL A 400 5.86 -10.58 -17.04
N SER A 401 6.99 -11.23 -17.25
CA SER A 401 8.25 -10.97 -16.56
C SER A 401 9.07 -9.90 -17.28
N ARG A 402 9.12 -9.95 -18.62
CA ARG A 402 9.86 -9.00 -19.46
C ARG A 402 9.04 -8.63 -20.69
N VAL A 403 9.28 -7.40 -21.19
CA VAL A 403 8.74 -6.89 -22.46
C VAL A 403 9.92 -6.36 -23.27
N THR A 404 10.13 -6.91 -24.45
CA THR A 404 11.07 -6.37 -25.43
C THR A 404 10.29 -5.60 -26.49
N VAL A 405 10.59 -4.33 -26.66
CA VAL A 405 10.00 -3.48 -27.69
C VAL A 405 11.06 -3.16 -28.72
N TYR A 406 10.72 -3.42 -29.97
CA TYR A 406 11.55 -3.10 -31.15
C TYR A 406 11.00 -1.83 -31.78
N GLY A 407 11.88 -0.99 -32.32
CA GLY A 407 11.51 0.26 -32.96
C GLY A 407 12.51 0.73 -34.00
N VAL A 408 12.21 1.87 -34.61
CA VAL A 408 13.07 2.57 -35.57
C VAL A 408 13.29 3.99 -35.09
N LYS A 409 14.55 4.39 -34.94
CA LYS A 409 14.98 5.73 -34.50
C LYS A 409 16.03 6.23 -35.48
N GLY A 410 15.75 7.36 -36.17
CA GLY A 410 16.67 7.91 -37.18
C GLY A 410 17.02 6.90 -38.31
N GLY A 411 16.04 6.08 -38.74
CA GLY A 411 16.26 5.05 -39.77
C GLY A 411 16.92 3.76 -39.24
N LEU A 412 17.42 3.73 -38.02
CA LEU A 412 18.10 2.57 -37.42
C LEU A 412 17.14 1.70 -36.61
N ARG A 413 17.30 0.37 -36.72
CA ARG A 413 16.55 -0.59 -35.90
C ARG A 413 17.12 -0.57 -34.47
N THR A 414 16.25 -0.47 -33.49
CA THR A 414 16.58 -0.41 -32.07
C THR A 414 15.69 -1.35 -31.28
N SER A 415 16.11 -1.76 -30.08
CA SER A 415 15.25 -2.47 -29.16
C SER A 415 15.61 -2.18 -27.70
N VAL A 416 14.61 -2.28 -26.82
CA VAL A 416 14.79 -2.15 -25.37
C VAL A 416 13.98 -3.24 -24.69
N THR A 417 14.60 -3.88 -23.68
CA THR A 417 13.92 -4.85 -22.82
C THR A 417 13.74 -4.27 -21.42
N VAL A 418 12.51 -4.27 -20.94
CA VAL A 418 12.14 -3.81 -19.60
C VAL A 418 11.42 -4.91 -18.82
N THR A 419 11.37 -4.81 -17.49
CA THR A 419 10.57 -5.74 -16.69
C THR A 419 9.08 -5.50 -16.88
N GLY A 420 8.25 -6.56 -16.76
CA GLY A 420 6.79 -6.43 -16.80
C GLY A 420 6.27 -5.45 -15.74
N THR A 421 6.91 -5.38 -14.58
CA THR A 421 6.57 -4.42 -13.52
C THR A 421 6.86 -2.98 -13.92
N TRP A 422 8.00 -2.72 -14.55
CA TRP A 422 8.31 -1.40 -15.10
C TRP A 422 7.28 -1.00 -16.16
N PHE A 423 7.02 -1.91 -17.11
CA PHE A 423 6.06 -1.70 -18.19
C PHE A 423 4.65 -1.39 -17.64
N ARG A 424 4.18 -2.19 -16.66
CA ARG A 424 2.92 -1.93 -15.96
C ARG A 424 2.85 -0.52 -15.39
N LYS A 425 3.89 -0.07 -14.68
CA LYS A 425 3.93 1.27 -14.06
C LYS A 425 3.98 2.37 -15.12
N ALA A 426 4.84 2.23 -16.13
CA ALA A 426 5.03 3.20 -17.19
C ALA A 426 3.74 3.48 -17.98
N TYR A 427 2.92 2.47 -18.18
CA TYR A 427 1.66 2.58 -18.92
C TYR A 427 0.40 2.54 -18.05
N ALA A 428 0.55 2.67 -16.73
CA ALA A 428 -0.55 2.64 -15.75
C ALA A 428 -1.50 1.44 -15.95
N LEU A 429 -0.95 0.25 -16.17
CA LEU A 429 -1.73 -0.97 -16.34
C LEU A 429 -2.17 -1.51 -14.97
N LYS A 430 -3.33 -2.15 -14.92
CA LYS A 430 -3.87 -2.70 -13.66
C LYS A 430 -3.03 -3.84 -13.09
N SER A 431 -2.40 -4.66 -13.93
CA SER A 431 -1.58 -5.82 -13.53
C SER A 431 -0.45 -6.08 -14.53
N THR A 432 0.41 -7.04 -14.20
CA THR A 432 1.40 -7.60 -15.15
C THR A 432 0.86 -8.78 -15.97
N LYS A 433 -0.42 -9.12 -15.83
CA LYS A 433 -1.08 -10.16 -16.63
C LYS A 433 -1.71 -9.51 -17.86
N PHE A 434 -0.96 -9.49 -18.94
CA PHE A 434 -1.42 -8.88 -20.20
C PHE A 434 -0.80 -9.55 -21.43
N HIS A 435 -1.36 -9.22 -22.59
CA HIS A 435 -0.86 -9.49 -23.91
C HIS A 435 -0.93 -8.22 -24.75
N ILE A 436 0.05 -8.02 -25.63
CA ILE A 436 0.15 -6.85 -26.51
C ILE A 436 0.08 -7.34 -27.95
N SER A 437 -0.87 -6.81 -28.71
CA SER A 437 -1.02 -7.03 -30.15
C SER A 437 -0.91 -5.72 -30.91
N PRO A 438 -0.52 -5.76 -32.19
CA PRO A 438 -0.60 -4.62 -33.09
C PRO A 438 -2.00 -4.06 -33.23
#